data_63f9487abdc4f83ef2f154d91c05724f
#
_entry.id   63f9487abdc4f83ef2f154d91c05724f
#
_cell.length_a   1.000
_cell.length_b   1.000
_cell.length_c   1.000
_cell.angle_alpha   90.00
_cell.angle_beta   90.00
_cell.angle_gamma   90.00
#
_symmetry.space_group_name_H-M   'P 1'
#
loop_
_entity.id
_entity.type
_entity.pdbx_description
1 polymer ?
#
loop_
_entity_poly.entity_id
_entity_poly.type
_entity_poly.pdbx_seq_one_letter_code
_entity_poly.pdbx_strand_id
1 'polypeptide(L)' 'MTTEEMIANLNTIIENQMVIKENQEIIKANQEKLDALLANQETIQANQSKILVNQNEIISLLTR' A
#
# COMPACT_ATOMS: atom_id res chain seq x y z
N MET A 1 -22.60 -8.82 38.37
CA MET A 1 -22.20 -9.63 37.20
C MET A 1 -21.91 -11.07 37.68
N THR A 2 -22.51 -12.04 37.03
CA THR A 2 -22.25 -13.44 37.33
C THR A 2 -20.92 -13.91 36.73
N THR A 3 -20.40 -15.03 37.25
CA THR A 3 -19.19 -15.63 36.70
C THR A 3 -19.40 -16.02 35.23
N GLU A 4 -20.58 -16.52 34.88
CA GLU A 4 -20.92 -16.88 33.49
C GLU A 4 -20.89 -15.67 32.55
N GLU A 5 -21.42 -14.53 33.01
CA GLU A 5 -21.38 -13.27 32.25
C GLU A 5 -19.95 -12.79 32.06
N MET A 6 -19.14 -12.91 33.09
CA MET A 6 -17.73 -12.54 33.02
C MET A 6 -16.97 -13.40 32.02
N ILE A 7 -17.20 -14.70 31.99
CA ILE A 7 -16.59 -15.63 31.05
C ILE A 7 -17.03 -15.28 29.63
N ALA A 8 -18.34 -15.02 29.41
CA ALA A 8 -18.85 -14.64 28.10
C ALA A 8 -18.20 -13.34 27.62
N ASN A 9 -18.06 -12.36 28.48
CA ASN A 9 -17.40 -11.08 28.15
C ASN A 9 -15.95 -11.27 27.81
N LEU A 10 -15.22 -12.11 28.56
CA LEU A 10 -13.83 -12.41 28.27
C LEU A 10 -13.67 -13.11 26.93
N ASN A 11 -14.54 -14.05 26.61
CA ASN A 11 -14.53 -14.73 25.31
C ASN A 11 -14.77 -13.74 24.17
N THR A 12 -15.70 -12.81 24.33
CA THR A 12 -15.95 -11.76 23.34
C THR A 12 -14.72 -10.87 23.16
N ILE A 13 -14.05 -10.51 24.23
CA ILE A 13 -12.81 -9.70 24.17
C ILE A 13 -11.73 -10.44 23.41
N ILE A 14 -11.54 -11.74 23.68
CA ILE A 14 -10.54 -12.55 22.99
C ILE A 14 -10.84 -12.62 21.50
N GLU A 15 -12.10 -12.85 21.13
CA GLU A 15 -12.52 -12.89 19.72
C GLU A 15 -12.26 -11.56 19.03
N ASN A 16 -12.58 -10.45 19.70
CA ASN A 16 -12.32 -9.11 19.16
C ASN A 16 -10.83 -8.85 18.97
N GLN A 17 -10.00 -9.31 19.91
CA GLN A 17 -8.54 -9.18 19.79
C GLN A 17 -7.99 -9.96 18.60
N MET A 18 -8.54 -11.15 18.33
CA MET A 18 -8.15 -11.93 17.17
C MET A 18 -8.50 -11.21 15.86
N VAL A 19 -9.70 -10.62 15.79
CA VAL A 19 -10.11 -9.83 14.63
C VAL A 19 -9.21 -8.60 14.43
N ILE A 20 -8.90 -7.91 15.49
CA ILE A 20 -8.00 -6.73 15.45
C ILE A 20 -6.62 -7.15 14.93
N LYS A 21 -6.08 -8.25 15.42
CA LYS A 21 -4.78 -8.76 14.99
C LYS A 21 -4.79 -9.09 13.50
N GLU A 22 -5.83 -9.77 13.02
CA GLU A 22 -5.99 -10.06 11.59
C GLU A 22 -6.07 -8.79 10.76
N ASN A 23 -6.83 -7.80 11.22
CA ASN A 23 -6.94 -6.52 10.55
C ASN A 23 -5.59 -5.79 10.48
N GLN A 24 -4.80 -5.85 11.53
CA GLN A 24 -3.46 -5.26 11.56
C GLN A 24 -2.54 -5.92 10.53
N GLU A 25 -2.62 -7.22 10.37
CA GLU A 25 -1.85 -7.95 9.36
C GLU A 25 -2.26 -7.54 7.95
N ILE A 26 -3.55 -7.37 7.70
CA ILE A 26 -4.08 -6.90 6.41
C ILE A 26 -3.60 -5.47 6.13
N ILE A 27 -3.65 -4.60 7.11
CA ILE A 27 -3.18 -3.21 6.99
C ILE A 27 -1.70 -3.19 6.63
N LYS A 28 -0.89 -4.00 7.30
CA LYS A 28 0.55 -4.10 7.01
C LYS A 28 0.79 -4.55 5.58
N ALA A 29 0.08 -5.58 5.13
CA ALA A 29 0.19 -6.06 3.76
C ALA A 29 -0.21 -4.99 2.74
N ASN A 30 -1.27 -4.24 3.04
CA ASN A 30 -1.72 -3.14 2.19
C ASN A 30 -0.70 -2.01 2.12
N GLN A 31 -0.04 -1.68 3.22
CA GLN A 31 1.02 -0.68 3.26
C GLN A 31 2.21 -1.09 2.40
N GLU A 32 2.60 -2.37 2.44
CA GLU A 32 3.67 -2.90 1.58
C GLU A 32 3.31 -2.78 0.10
N LYS A 33 2.06 -3.03 -0.26
CA LYS A 33 1.57 -2.86 -1.64
C LYS A 33 1.60 -1.40 -2.07
N LEU A 34 1.24 -0.48 -1.19
CA LEU A 34 1.31 0.96 -1.46
C LEU A 34 2.75 1.40 -1.71
N ASP A 35 3.69 0.92 -0.91
CA ASP A 35 5.10 1.24 -1.10
C ASP A 35 5.60 0.76 -2.46
N ALA A 36 5.20 -0.43 -2.88
CA ALA A 36 5.55 -0.97 -4.21
C ALA A 36 4.93 -0.13 -5.32
N LEU A 37 3.68 0.31 -5.17
CA LEU A 37 3.01 1.19 -6.14
C LEU A 37 3.72 2.54 -6.26
N LEU A 38 4.13 3.13 -5.16
CA LEU A 38 4.86 4.39 -5.16
C LEU A 38 6.20 4.26 -5.87
N ALA A 39 6.93 3.16 -5.64
CA ALA A 39 8.18 2.89 -6.31
C ALA A 39 7.97 2.73 -7.82
N ASN A 40 6.91 2.05 -8.24
CA ASN A 40 6.56 1.92 -9.66
C ASN A 40 6.23 3.27 -10.29
N GLN A 41 5.50 4.13 -9.60
CA GLN A 41 5.17 5.47 -10.09
C GLN A 41 6.43 6.32 -10.28
N GLU A 42 7.38 6.23 -9.38
CA GLU A 42 8.66 6.93 -9.53
C GLU A 42 9.41 6.46 -10.76
N THR A 43 9.42 5.14 -11.00
CA THR A 43 10.04 4.56 -12.20
C THR A 43 9.34 5.04 -13.47
N ILE A 44 8.01 5.08 -13.48
CA ILE A 44 7.23 5.56 -14.62
C ILE A 44 7.56 7.03 -14.90
N GLN A 45 7.61 7.87 -13.89
CA GLN A 45 7.95 9.28 -14.03
C GLN A 45 9.35 9.47 -14.60
N ALA A 46 10.31 8.70 -14.12
CA ALA A 46 11.68 8.73 -14.64
C ALA A 46 11.72 8.33 -16.11
N ASN A 47 10.98 7.28 -16.48
CA ASN A 47 10.87 6.84 -17.88
C ASN A 47 10.22 7.88 -18.76
N GLN A 48 9.16 8.54 -18.30
CA GLN A 48 8.49 9.60 -19.03
C GLN A 48 9.43 10.79 -19.28
N SER A 49 10.25 11.14 -18.30
CA SER A 49 11.24 12.21 -18.46
C SER A 49 12.27 11.87 -19.53
N LYS A 50 12.74 10.63 -19.54
CA LYS A 50 13.68 10.15 -20.58
C LYS A 50 13.05 10.18 -21.96
N ILE A 51 11.79 9.79 -22.07
CA ILE A 51 11.05 9.82 -23.35
C ILE A 51 10.94 11.26 -23.85
N LEU A 52 10.60 12.20 -22.99
CA LEU A 52 10.51 13.62 -23.36
C LEU A 52 11.83 14.17 -23.84
N VAL A 53 12.93 13.84 -23.17
CA VAL A 53 14.27 14.24 -23.61
C VAL A 53 14.58 13.68 -24.99
N ASN A 54 14.31 12.40 -25.21
CA ASN A 54 14.54 11.76 -26.50
C ASN A 54 13.69 12.38 -27.60
N GLN A 55 12.43 12.70 -27.34
CA GLN A 55 11.55 13.35 -28.30
C GLN A 55 12.07 14.73 -28.67
N ASN A 56 12.54 15.50 -27.70
CA ASN A 56 13.12 16.83 -27.95
C ASN A 56 14.39 16.74 -28.80
N GLU A 57 15.23 15.75 -28.56
CA GLU A 57 16.42 15.50 -29.37
C GLU A 57 16.06 15.15 -30.81
N ILE A 58 15.07 14.30 -31.00
CA ILE A 58 14.58 13.89 -32.32
C ILE A 58 14.03 15.11 -33.08
N ILE A 59 13.22 15.90 -32.41
CA ILE A 59 12.66 17.14 -33.02
C ILE A 59 13.78 18.10 -33.41
N SER A 60 14.78 18.27 -32.55
CA SER A 60 15.95 19.11 -32.86
C SER A 60 16.69 18.62 -34.08
N LEU A 61 16.89 17.31 -34.21
CA LEU A 61 17.57 16.74 -35.38
C LEU A 61 16.76 16.91 -36.66
N LEU A 62 15.44 16.79 -36.59
CA LEU A 62 14.57 16.90 -37.76
C LEU A 62 14.40 18.33 -38.23
N THR A 63 14.58 19.31 -37.36
CA THR A 63 14.37 20.72 -37.68
C THR A 63 15.66 21.49 -37.98
N ARG A 64 16.79 20.82 -38.00
CA ARG A 64 18.08 21.40 -38.37
C ARG A 64 18.11 21.92 -39.79
#